data_17e2a060c338a4d8ef1bbe70303f4e57
#
_entry.id   17e2a060c338a4d8ef1bbe70303f4e57
#
_cell.length_a   1.000
_cell.length_b   1.000
_cell.length_c   1.000
_cell.angle_alpha   90.00
_cell.angle_beta   90.00
_cell.angle_gamma   90.00
#
_symmetry.space_group_name_H-M   'P 1'
#
loop_
_entity.id
_entity.type
_entity.pdbx_description
1 polymer ?
#
loop_
_entity_poly.entity_id
_entity_poly.type
_entity_poly.pdbx_seq_one_letter_code
_entity_poly.pdbx_strand_id
1 'polypeptide(L)'
;MFLDNNYGNGGLVSVTIEVETKDCSMLGDAELEEMTEVCADGPNQFEIGLISKQTEEWVLCTTARENGRLKGFSFFTLERIGGTPSVIIGLASIARTSKRDTVLKAIVTEHLRRSVLAFPDEDVVMGARLNNPSGFEAFKSLTGVAPAPNGKESGEDRAWGKRLVKRYGMSSLSYDEHKFVAKGSEETACVIDHTSLKPEKFALQAYNLPSLLIGLTNLLLLDCSQDLEQSHLHHQQQ
;
A
#
# COMPACT_ATOMS: atom_id res chain seq x y z
N MET A 1 60.76 -11.01 5.11
CA MET A 1 59.80 -10.16 5.86
C MET A 1 58.62 -9.94 4.93
N PHE A 2 57.65 -10.87 4.99
CA PHE A 2 56.45 -10.87 4.15
C PHE A 2 55.33 -10.23 4.95
N LEU A 3 54.75 -9.15 4.41
CA LEU A 3 53.55 -8.51 4.96
C LEU A 3 52.34 -9.11 4.24
N ASP A 4 51.61 -9.96 4.93
CA ASP A 4 50.29 -10.43 4.51
C ASP A 4 49.29 -9.29 4.62
N ASN A 5 48.88 -8.77 3.47
CA ASN A 5 47.70 -7.87 3.36
C ASN A 5 46.45 -8.72 3.16
N ASN A 6 45.80 -9.08 4.26
CA ASN A 6 44.50 -9.72 4.27
C ASN A 6 43.43 -8.63 4.19
N TYR A 7 43.08 -8.16 2.97
CA TYR A 7 41.90 -7.33 2.74
C TYR A 7 40.67 -8.25 2.78
N GLY A 8 40.00 -8.25 3.93
CA GLY A 8 38.70 -8.87 4.09
C GLY A 8 37.70 -8.25 3.09
N ASN A 9 37.27 -9.08 2.17
CA ASN A 9 36.21 -8.78 1.20
C ASN A 9 34.88 -8.70 1.97
N GLY A 10 34.59 -7.56 2.56
CA GLY A 10 33.27 -7.24 3.14
C GLY A 10 32.26 -7.05 2.01
N GLY A 11 31.74 -8.15 1.48
CA GLY A 11 30.63 -8.10 0.55
C GLY A 11 29.49 -7.33 1.19
N LEU A 12 29.14 -6.18 0.61
CA LEU A 12 27.91 -5.47 0.89
C LEU A 12 26.77 -6.43 0.55
N VAL A 13 26.23 -7.12 1.54
CA VAL A 13 24.97 -7.87 1.40
C VAL A 13 23.92 -6.80 1.13
N SER A 14 23.54 -6.65 -0.12
CA SER A 14 22.40 -5.79 -0.48
C SER A 14 21.17 -6.43 0.14
N VAL A 15 20.66 -5.82 1.18
CA VAL A 15 19.47 -6.31 1.87
C VAL A 15 18.29 -6.01 0.97
N THR A 16 17.81 -7.02 0.28
CA THR A 16 16.67 -6.95 -0.63
C THR A 16 15.37 -7.17 0.14
N ILE A 17 14.35 -6.40 -0.19
CA ILE A 17 12.99 -6.63 0.29
C ILE A 17 12.33 -7.61 -0.68
N GLU A 18 11.99 -8.79 -0.18
CA GLU A 18 11.28 -9.83 -0.93
C GLU A 18 9.78 -9.58 -0.80
N VAL A 19 9.08 -9.53 -1.93
CA VAL A 19 7.63 -9.28 -1.98
C VAL A 19 6.94 -10.46 -2.63
N GLU A 20 5.92 -10.99 -1.95
CA GLU A 20 5.10 -12.08 -2.42
C GLU A 20 3.62 -11.72 -2.30
N THR A 21 2.81 -12.14 -3.28
CA THR A 21 1.35 -12.03 -3.21
C THR A 21 0.72 -13.40 -3.42
N LYS A 22 -0.23 -13.73 -2.56
CA LYS A 22 -1.02 -14.96 -2.63
C LYS A 22 -2.48 -14.72 -2.28
N ASP A 23 -3.32 -15.72 -2.56
CA ASP A 23 -4.72 -15.70 -2.13
C ASP A 23 -4.81 -15.67 -0.61
N CYS A 24 -5.74 -14.88 -0.07
CA CYS A 24 -5.96 -14.78 1.37
C CYS A 24 -6.31 -16.13 2.01
N SER A 25 -7.00 -17.01 1.28
CA SER A 25 -7.33 -18.37 1.72
C SER A 25 -6.11 -19.28 1.94
N MET A 26 -4.93 -18.89 1.45
CA MET A 26 -3.67 -19.61 1.62
C MET A 26 -2.85 -19.12 2.82
N LEU A 27 -3.33 -18.13 3.54
CA LEU A 27 -2.66 -17.63 4.74
C LEU A 27 -2.86 -18.60 5.90
N GLY A 28 -1.76 -19.02 6.51
CA GLY A 28 -1.77 -19.89 7.69
C GLY A 28 -1.71 -19.08 9.00
N ASP A 29 -2.04 -19.74 10.12
CA ASP A 29 -2.05 -19.13 11.45
C ASP A 29 -0.72 -18.46 11.83
N ALA A 30 0.41 -19.10 11.49
CA ALA A 30 1.74 -18.53 11.74
C ALA A 30 1.98 -17.20 11.02
N GLU A 31 1.43 -17.03 9.81
CA GLU A 31 1.54 -15.76 9.09
C GLU A 31 0.63 -14.68 9.68
N LEU A 32 -0.55 -15.06 10.17
CA LEU A 32 -1.45 -14.14 10.86
C LEU A 32 -0.84 -13.67 12.19
N GLU A 33 -0.11 -14.55 12.90
CA GLU A 33 0.66 -14.19 14.09
C GLU A 33 1.78 -13.19 13.75
N GLU A 34 2.58 -13.43 12.71
CA GLU A 34 3.60 -12.48 12.23
C GLU A 34 2.99 -11.11 11.85
N MET A 35 1.80 -11.11 11.21
CA MET A 35 1.09 -9.87 10.87
C MET A 35 0.66 -9.11 12.12
N THR A 36 0.21 -9.82 13.15
CA THR A 36 -0.14 -9.22 14.44
C THR A 36 1.09 -8.57 15.10
N GLU A 37 2.26 -9.22 15.04
CA GLU A 37 3.51 -8.64 15.53
C GLU A 37 3.90 -7.35 14.77
N VAL A 38 3.70 -7.30 13.45
CA VAL A 38 3.92 -6.08 12.65
C VAL A 38 3.02 -4.93 13.11
N CYS A 39 1.79 -5.23 13.51
CA CYS A 39 0.82 -4.23 13.98
C CYS A 39 1.08 -3.76 15.42
N ALA A 40 1.78 -4.54 16.24
CA ALA A 40 1.93 -4.29 17.68
C ALA A 40 2.55 -2.92 18.01
N ASP A 41 3.47 -2.44 17.18
CA ASP A 41 4.13 -1.13 17.35
C ASP A 41 3.35 0.02 16.68
N GLY A 42 2.24 -0.27 16.01
CA GLY A 42 1.42 0.70 15.29
C GLY A 42 0.45 1.47 16.19
N PRO A 43 -0.07 2.62 15.71
CA PRO A 43 -1.12 3.35 16.42
C PRO A 43 -2.42 2.53 16.52
N ASN A 44 -2.63 1.60 15.58
CA ASN A 44 -3.75 0.67 15.59
C ASN A 44 -3.18 -0.74 15.86
N GLN A 45 -3.27 -1.18 17.08
CA GLN A 45 -2.86 -2.53 17.48
C GLN A 45 -3.93 -3.53 17.04
N PHE A 46 -3.85 -4.00 15.78
CA PHE A 46 -4.79 -4.97 15.25
C PHE A 46 -4.52 -6.36 15.84
N GLU A 47 -5.51 -6.89 16.54
CA GLU A 47 -5.46 -8.24 17.11
C GLU A 47 -5.64 -9.32 16.02
N ILE A 48 -5.15 -10.52 16.28
CA ILE A 48 -5.20 -11.65 15.35
C ILE A 48 -6.61 -11.96 14.85
N GLY A 49 -7.63 -11.85 15.70
CA GLY A 49 -9.02 -12.09 15.30
C GLY A 49 -9.54 -11.08 14.28
N LEU A 50 -9.04 -9.85 14.31
CA LEU A 50 -9.39 -8.81 13.35
C LEU A 50 -8.61 -9.02 12.04
N ILE A 51 -7.33 -9.41 12.11
CA ILE A 51 -6.52 -9.74 10.93
C ILE A 51 -7.08 -10.98 10.23
N SER A 52 -7.49 -12.00 10.99
CA SER A 52 -8.13 -13.20 10.44
C SER A 52 -9.41 -12.88 9.66
N LYS A 53 -10.25 -11.96 10.14
CA LYS A 53 -11.44 -11.52 9.39
C LYS A 53 -11.08 -10.88 8.04
N GLN A 54 -9.91 -10.25 7.90
CA GLN A 54 -9.49 -9.68 6.62
C GLN A 54 -9.29 -10.76 5.55
N THR A 55 -8.95 -12.00 5.93
CA THR A 55 -8.81 -13.10 4.98
C THR A 55 -10.14 -13.51 4.34
N GLU A 56 -11.27 -13.20 4.99
CA GLU A 56 -12.62 -13.45 4.48
C GLU A 56 -13.15 -12.27 3.65
N GLU A 57 -12.68 -11.04 3.93
CA GLU A 57 -13.15 -9.82 3.27
C GLU A 57 -12.38 -9.50 1.99
N TRP A 58 -11.11 -9.93 1.90
CA TRP A 58 -10.19 -9.61 0.80
C TRP A 58 -9.75 -10.87 0.06
N VAL A 59 -9.38 -10.69 -1.22
CA VAL A 59 -9.00 -11.81 -2.10
C VAL A 59 -7.52 -12.08 -2.03
N LEU A 60 -6.69 -11.03 -2.01
CA LEU A 60 -5.24 -11.12 -2.13
C LEU A 60 -4.56 -10.50 -0.90
N CYS A 61 -3.42 -11.08 -0.55
CA CYS A 61 -2.51 -10.53 0.44
C CYS A 61 -1.09 -10.46 -0.13
N THR A 62 -0.51 -9.25 -0.07
CA THR A 62 0.91 -9.04 -0.36
C THR A 62 1.68 -8.95 0.96
N THR A 63 2.76 -9.71 1.06
CA THR A 63 3.72 -9.65 2.17
C THR A 63 5.06 -9.12 1.68
N ALA A 64 5.75 -8.36 2.51
CA ALA A 64 7.10 -7.88 2.26
C ALA A 64 8.02 -8.34 3.39
N ARG A 65 9.08 -9.06 3.04
CA ARG A 65 10.04 -9.64 3.98
C ARG A 65 11.44 -9.08 3.78
N GLU A 66 12.18 -8.95 4.87
CA GLU A 66 13.59 -8.61 4.88
C GLU A 66 14.33 -9.68 5.68
N ASN A 67 15.25 -10.40 5.04
CA ASN A 67 15.96 -11.53 5.65
C ASN A 67 14.98 -12.56 6.27
N GLY A 68 13.93 -12.91 5.55
CA GLY A 68 12.89 -13.86 5.98
C GLY A 68 11.88 -13.32 7.01
N ARG A 69 12.11 -12.15 7.62
CA ARG A 69 11.20 -11.56 8.62
C ARG A 69 10.17 -10.65 7.96
N LEU A 70 8.93 -10.80 8.33
CA LEU A 70 7.86 -9.93 7.85
C LEU A 70 8.10 -8.48 8.28
N LYS A 71 8.02 -7.54 7.33
CA LYS A 71 8.19 -6.10 7.53
C LYS A 71 6.96 -5.28 7.15
N GLY A 72 6.04 -5.89 6.43
CA GLY A 72 4.78 -5.28 6.07
C GLY A 72 3.91 -6.25 5.30
N PHE A 73 2.62 -5.94 5.29
CA PHE A 73 1.63 -6.68 4.52
C PHE A 73 0.49 -5.75 4.08
N SER A 74 -0.27 -6.22 3.09
CA SER A 74 -1.45 -5.51 2.59
C SER A 74 -2.46 -6.49 2.05
N PHE A 75 -3.68 -6.43 2.58
CA PHE A 75 -4.85 -7.07 2.01
C PHE A 75 -5.46 -6.19 0.93
N PHE A 76 -5.84 -6.75 -0.20
CA PHE A 76 -6.41 -5.99 -1.30
C PHE A 76 -7.23 -6.88 -2.24
N THR A 77 -7.92 -6.23 -3.20
CA THR A 77 -8.59 -6.92 -4.30
C THR A 77 -8.39 -6.19 -5.61
N LEU A 78 -8.39 -6.96 -6.70
CA LEU A 78 -8.50 -6.47 -8.06
C LEU A 78 -9.95 -6.69 -8.51
N GLU A 79 -10.66 -5.60 -8.76
CA GLU A 79 -12.08 -5.66 -9.12
C GLU A 79 -12.44 -4.58 -10.14
N ARG A 80 -13.69 -4.58 -10.63
CA ARG A 80 -14.20 -3.48 -11.47
C ARG A 80 -15.25 -2.69 -10.71
N ILE A 81 -15.03 -1.40 -10.56
CA ILE A 81 -16.00 -0.47 -10.00
C ILE A 81 -16.61 0.36 -11.14
N GLY A 82 -17.89 0.13 -11.44
CA GLY A 82 -18.57 0.80 -12.55
C GLY A 82 -17.94 0.51 -13.92
N GLY A 83 -17.34 -0.67 -14.09
CA GLY A 83 -16.65 -1.09 -15.31
C GLY A 83 -15.14 -0.78 -15.32
N THR A 84 -14.64 0.15 -14.52
CA THR A 84 -13.23 0.53 -14.46
C THR A 84 -12.44 -0.44 -13.59
N PRO A 85 -11.30 -0.99 -14.09
CA PRO A 85 -10.38 -1.79 -13.30
C PRO A 85 -9.91 -1.03 -12.06
N SER A 86 -9.91 -1.70 -10.92
CA SER A 86 -9.60 -1.04 -9.64
C SER A 86 -8.78 -1.95 -8.72
N VAL A 87 -7.77 -1.38 -8.10
CA VAL A 87 -7.04 -1.97 -6.96
C VAL A 87 -7.60 -1.35 -5.69
N ILE A 88 -8.26 -2.13 -4.85
CA ILE A 88 -8.82 -1.66 -3.60
C ILE A 88 -8.01 -2.21 -2.45
N ILE A 89 -7.31 -1.32 -1.75
CA ILE A 89 -6.47 -1.67 -0.60
C ILE A 89 -7.33 -1.70 0.66
N GLY A 90 -7.30 -2.83 1.34
CA GLY A 90 -7.93 -3.03 2.65
C GLY A 90 -7.03 -2.60 3.81
N LEU A 91 -6.76 -3.54 4.72
CA LEU A 91 -5.77 -3.32 5.76
C LEU A 91 -4.36 -3.49 5.19
N ALA A 92 -3.52 -2.48 5.40
CA ALA A 92 -2.08 -2.58 5.21
C ALA A 92 -1.37 -2.08 6.47
N SER A 93 -0.37 -2.82 6.94
CA SER A 93 0.46 -2.40 8.08
C SER A 93 1.93 -2.64 7.81
N ILE A 94 2.76 -1.68 8.27
CA ILE A 94 4.19 -1.65 8.02
C ILE A 94 4.95 -1.51 9.34
N ALA A 95 5.91 -2.40 9.56
CA ALA A 95 6.78 -2.37 10.74
C ALA A 95 7.56 -1.05 10.84
N ARG A 96 7.68 -0.48 12.03
CA ARG A 96 8.27 0.85 12.33
C ARG A 96 9.80 0.87 12.23
N THR A 97 10.35 0.35 11.14
CA THR A 97 11.80 0.32 10.87
C THR A 97 12.26 1.57 10.12
N SER A 98 13.58 1.74 9.98
CA SER A 98 14.18 2.81 9.16
C SER A 98 13.89 2.64 7.66
N LYS A 99 13.49 1.45 7.21
CA LYS A 99 13.16 1.13 5.80
C LYS A 99 11.65 1.10 5.52
N ARG A 100 10.82 1.51 6.47
CA ARG A 100 9.35 1.39 6.37
C ARG A 100 8.74 2.01 5.11
N ASP A 101 9.23 3.17 4.66
CA ASP A 101 8.73 3.81 3.44
C ASP A 101 9.09 2.98 2.19
N THR A 102 10.28 2.35 2.19
CA THR A 102 10.71 1.43 1.11
C THR A 102 9.86 0.16 1.09
N VAL A 103 9.52 -0.38 2.27
CA VAL A 103 8.63 -1.55 2.39
C VAL A 103 7.25 -1.24 1.82
N LEU A 104 6.65 -0.11 2.22
CA LEU A 104 5.35 0.31 1.69
C LEU A 104 5.40 0.51 0.17
N LYS A 105 6.44 1.18 -0.34
CA LYS A 105 6.64 1.36 -1.78
C LYS A 105 6.73 0.01 -2.52
N ALA A 106 7.46 -0.96 -1.98
CA ALA A 106 7.59 -2.29 -2.58
C ALA A 106 6.23 -3.02 -2.67
N ILE A 107 5.42 -2.95 -1.61
CA ILE A 107 4.05 -3.52 -1.58
C ILE A 107 3.17 -2.85 -2.65
N VAL A 108 3.15 -1.52 -2.71
CA VAL A 108 2.33 -0.78 -3.69
C VAL A 108 2.80 -1.06 -5.11
N THR A 109 4.10 -1.14 -5.35
CA THR A 109 4.65 -1.51 -6.66
C THR A 109 4.16 -2.90 -7.10
N GLU A 110 4.09 -3.87 -6.19
CA GLU A 110 3.54 -5.20 -6.49
C GLU A 110 2.04 -5.14 -6.81
N HIS A 111 1.25 -4.32 -6.11
CA HIS A 111 -0.16 -4.10 -6.45
C HIS A 111 -0.31 -3.57 -7.87
N LEU A 112 0.53 -2.58 -8.26
CA LEU A 112 0.54 -2.01 -9.60
C LEU A 112 0.93 -3.06 -10.66
N ARG A 113 2.00 -3.81 -10.40
CA ARG A 113 2.44 -4.88 -11.29
C ARG A 113 1.31 -5.89 -11.54
N ARG A 114 0.60 -6.28 -10.49
CA ARG A 114 -0.53 -7.21 -10.60
C ARG A 114 -1.70 -6.61 -11.35
N SER A 115 -1.99 -5.34 -11.16
CA SER A 115 -3.07 -4.67 -11.88
C SER A 115 -2.81 -4.60 -13.39
N VAL A 116 -1.56 -4.30 -13.80
CA VAL A 116 -1.16 -4.30 -15.21
C VAL A 116 -1.27 -5.69 -15.83
N LEU A 117 -0.92 -6.74 -15.09
CA LEU A 117 -1.07 -8.12 -15.56
C LEU A 117 -2.53 -8.55 -15.68
N ALA A 118 -3.40 -8.10 -14.76
CA ALA A 118 -4.82 -8.44 -14.75
C ALA A 118 -5.64 -7.64 -15.75
N PHE A 119 -5.22 -6.40 -16.03
CA PHE A 119 -5.94 -5.45 -16.88
C PHE A 119 -4.96 -4.79 -17.88
N PRO A 120 -4.40 -5.58 -18.82
CA PRO A 120 -3.47 -5.04 -19.80
C PRO A 120 -4.20 -3.99 -20.67
N ASP A 121 -3.50 -2.89 -20.96
CA ASP A 121 -3.99 -1.80 -21.83
C ASP A 121 -5.22 -1.04 -21.29
N GLU A 122 -5.55 -1.18 -20.01
CA GLU A 122 -6.64 -0.45 -19.36
C GLU A 122 -6.12 0.51 -18.28
N ASP A 123 -6.81 1.65 -18.15
CA ASP A 123 -6.59 2.56 -17.02
C ASP A 123 -7.07 1.91 -15.72
N VAL A 124 -6.25 1.95 -14.69
CA VAL A 124 -6.54 1.35 -13.40
C VAL A 124 -6.63 2.43 -12.33
N VAL A 125 -7.65 2.36 -11.50
CA VAL A 125 -7.81 3.20 -10.32
C VAL A 125 -7.36 2.46 -9.07
N MET A 126 -6.52 3.09 -8.24
CA MET A 126 -6.15 2.56 -6.93
C MET A 126 -6.87 3.33 -5.84
N GLY A 127 -7.56 2.61 -4.95
CA GLY A 127 -8.28 3.20 -3.82
C GLY A 127 -7.77 2.67 -2.48
N ALA A 128 -7.67 3.57 -1.50
CA ALA A 128 -7.33 3.22 -0.12
C ALA A 128 -8.01 4.15 0.87
N ARG A 129 -8.13 3.68 2.10
CA ARG A 129 -8.49 4.50 3.26
C ARG A 129 -7.23 4.83 4.04
N LEU A 130 -7.14 6.07 4.49
CA LEU A 130 -6.03 6.57 5.29
C LEU A 130 -6.58 7.13 6.61
N ASN A 131 -5.99 6.76 7.72
CA ASN A 131 -6.33 7.30 9.04
C ASN A 131 -5.29 8.32 9.53
N ASN A 132 -4.22 8.52 8.76
CA ASN A 132 -3.20 9.52 9.04
C ASN A 132 -2.47 9.94 7.74
N PRO A 133 -1.78 11.11 7.74
CA PRO A 133 -1.09 11.65 6.57
C PRO A 133 -0.01 10.74 5.99
N SER A 134 0.60 9.89 6.82
CA SER A 134 1.68 9.01 6.39
C SER A 134 1.25 7.98 5.35
N GLY A 135 -0.05 7.66 5.29
CA GLY A 135 -0.60 6.76 4.28
C GLY A 135 -0.43 7.28 2.84
N PHE A 136 -0.28 8.59 2.64
CA PHE A 136 0.02 9.16 1.32
C PHE A 136 1.36 8.70 0.74
N GLU A 137 2.28 8.21 1.56
CA GLU A 137 3.54 7.65 1.08
C GLU A 137 3.33 6.49 0.09
N ALA A 138 2.22 5.75 0.23
CA ALA A 138 1.80 4.71 -0.70
C ALA A 138 1.61 5.22 -2.14
N PHE A 139 1.24 6.49 -2.30
CA PHE A 139 0.85 7.08 -3.58
C PHE A 139 1.85 8.12 -4.10
N LYS A 140 2.95 8.35 -3.40
CA LYS A 140 3.92 9.41 -3.69
C LYS A 140 4.56 9.33 -5.08
N SER A 141 4.72 8.14 -5.62
CA SER A 141 5.29 7.91 -6.96
C SER A 141 4.24 7.91 -8.08
N LEU A 142 2.96 8.12 -7.75
CA LEU A 142 1.86 8.04 -8.70
C LEU A 142 1.42 9.45 -9.14
N THR A 143 0.80 9.51 -10.32
CA THR A 143 0.20 10.74 -10.87
C THR A 143 -1.32 10.70 -10.70
N GLY A 144 -1.96 11.88 -10.69
CA GLY A 144 -3.42 11.94 -10.57
C GLY A 144 -3.96 11.54 -9.19
N VAL A 145 -3.18 11.74 -8.13
CA VAL A 145 -3.61 11.43 -6.76
C VAL A 145 -4.62 12.46 -6.26
N ALA A 146 -5.74 12.01 -5.73
CA ALA A 146 -6.73 12.85 -5.05
C ALA A 146 -6.89 12.43 -3.58
N PRO A 147 -7.02 13.38 -2.63
CA PRO A 147 -6.97 14.83 -2.85
C PRO A 147 -5.60 15.31 -3.31
N ALA A 148 -5.60 16.29 -4.20
CA ALA A 148 -4.38 16.84 -4.78
C ALA A 148 -3.73 17.88 -3.85
N PRO A 149 -2.37 18.04 -3.88
CA PRO A 149 -1.68 19.04 -3.05
C PRO A 149 -2.14 20.48 -3.26
N ASN A 150 -2.67 20.79 -4.44
CA ASN A 150 -3.14 22.11 -4.82
C ASN A 150 -4.66 22.33 -4.62
N GLY A 151 -5.38 21.31 -4.12
CA GLY A 151 -6.82 21.36 -3.87
C GLY A 151 -7.68 21.58 -5.13
N LYS A 152 -7.19 21.13 -6.29
CA LYS A 152 -7.90 21.28 -7.57
C LYS A 152 -8.37 19.93 -8.10
N GLU A 153 -9.22 19.30 -7.36
CA GLU A 153 -9.84 18.03 -7.74
C GLU A 153 -10.90 18.26 -8.81
N SER A 154 -10.95 17.34 -9.77
CA SER A 154 -11.95 17.30 -10.82
C SER A 154 -13.32 16.80 -10.31
N GLY A 155 -14.35 16.92 -11.13
CA GLY A 155 -15.64 16.28 -10.85
C GLY A 155 -15.54 14.76 -10.88
N GLU A 156 -14.64 14.22 -11.68
CA GLU A 156 -14.36 12.79 -11.76
C GLU A 156 -13.69 12.26 -10.48
N ASP A 157 -12.69 12.96 -9.95
CA ASP A 157 -12.05 12.60 -8.67
C ASP A 157 -13.09 12.51 -7.54
N ARG A 158 -13.99 13.50 -7.45
CA ARG A 158 -15.08 13.49 -6.47
C ARG A 158 -16.06 12.32 -6.67
N ALA A 159 -16.37 12.00 -7.93
CA ALA A 159 -17.23 10.86 -8.25
C ALA A 159 -16.56 9.54 -7.82
N TRP A 160 -15.25 9.42 -8.02
CA TRP A 160 -14.50 8.27 -7.54
C TRP A 160 -14.48 8.19 -6.01
N GLY A 161 -14.26 9.30 -5.33
CA GLY A 161 -14.33 9.34 -3.87
C GLY A 161 -15.66 8.77 -3.35
N LYS A 162 -16.80 9.14 -3.94
CA LYS A 162 -18.12 8.57 -3.60
C LYS A 162 -18.22 7.07 -3.86
N ARG A 163 -17.67 6.57 -4.98
CA ARG A 163 -17.66 5.14 -5.29
C ARG A 163 -16.86 4.35 -4.26
N LEU A 164 -15.69 4.87 -3.86
CA LEU A 164 -14.85 4.24 -2.85
C LEU A 164 -15.51 4.25 -1.46
N VAL A 165 -16.13 5.36 -1.05
CA VAL A 165 -16.93 5.43 0.19
C VAL A 165 -17.96 4.30 0.24
N LYS A 166 -18.71 4.13 -0.86
CA LYS A 166 -19.69 3.04 -0.97
C LYS A 166 -19.02 1.66 -0.92
N ARG A 167 -17.90 1.49 -1.64
CA ARG A 167 -17.16 0.20 -1.68
C ARG A 167 -16.64 -0.21 -0.31
N TYR A 168 -16.19 0.74 0.51
CA TYR A 168 -15.76 0.51 1.88
C TYR A 168 -16.92 0.41 2.90
N GLY A 169 -18.18 0.41 2.43
CA GLY A 169 -19.35 0.28 3.31
C GLY A 169 -19.61 1.51 4.20
N MET A 170 -19.02 2.66 3.86
CA MET A 170 -19.18 3.87 4.65
C MET A 170 -20.44 4.65 4.25
N SER A 171 -20.99 5.41 5.21
CA SER A 171 -22.15 6.27 4.94
C SER A 171 -21.77 7.46 4.07
N SER A 172 -22.47 7.63 2.95
CA SER A 172 -22.30 8.80 2.09
C SER A 172 -22.74 10.11 2.79
N LEU A 173 -23.55 10.04 3.84
CA LEU A 173 -23.98 11.22 4.60
C LEU A 173 -22.86 11.79 5.49
N SER A 174 -21.89 10.97 5.84
CA SER A 174 -20.73 11.40 6.62
C SER A 174 -19.50 11.76 5.77
N TYR A 175 -19.63 11.74 4.43
CA TYR A 175 -18.56 11.99 3.50
C TYR A 175 -18.59 13.41 2.93
N ASP A 176 -17.50 14.15 3.10
CA ASP A 176 -17.27 15.45 2.48
C ASP A 176 -16.47 15.25 1.18
N GLU A 177 -17.16 15.33 0.04
CA GLU A 177 -16.57 15.11 -1.29
C GLU A 177 -15.57 16.17 -1.73
N HIS A 178 -15.58 17.36 -1.11
CA HIS A 178 -14.63 18.44 -1.41
C HIS A 178 -13.31 18.26 -0.65
N LYS A 179 -13.33 17.53 0.45
CA LYS A 179 -12.17 17.25 1.29
C LYS A 179 -11.69 15.82 1.18
N PHE A 180 -12.46 14.96 0.53
CA PHE A 180 -12.22 13.51 0.50
C PHE A 180 -12.17 12.87 1.89
N VAL A 181 -13.02 13.35 2.78
CA VAL A 181 -13.00 13.00 4.18
C VAL A 181 -14.33 12.35 4.58
N ALA A 182 -14.29 11.14 5.11
CA ALA A 182 -15.43 10.51 5.74
C ALA A 182 -15.25 10.50 7.26
N LYS A 183 -16.26 11.00 7.99
CA LYS A 183 -16.34 10.82 9.44
C LYS A 183 -16.82 9.39 9.67
N GLY A 184 -15.91 8.50 10.01
CA GLY A 184 -16.21 7.09 10.22
C GLY A 184 -16.41 6.76 11.69
N SER A 185 -17.04 5.59 11.93
CA SER A 185 -16.91 4.91 13.20
C SER A 185 -15.50 4.34 13.33
N GLU A 186 -14.96 4.32 14.53
CA GLU A 186 -13.59 3.91 14.85
C GLU A 186 -13.28 2.42 14.56
N GLU A 187 -14.28 1.62 14.18
CA GLU A 187 -14.22 0.15 14.15
C GLU A 187 -13.75 -0.48 12.83
N THR A 188 -13.32 0.28 11.83
CA THR A 188 -12.95 -0.35 10.56
C THR A 188 -11.46 -0.52 10.39
N ALA A 189 -11.02 -1.79 10.30
CA ALA A 189 -9.64 -2.18 10.06
C ALA A 189 -9.09 -1.86 8.67
N CYS A 190 -9.93 -1.48 7.71
CA CYS A 190 -9.52 -1.22 6.32
C CYS A 190 -8.78 0.12 6.20
N VAL A 191 -7.53 0.20 6.61
CA VAL A 191 -6.69 1.40 6.55
C VAL A 191 -5.25 1.07 6.21
N ILE A 192 -4.53 2.03 5.64
CA ILE A 192 -3.06 1.95 5.56
C ILE A 192 -2.50 2.44 6.89
N ASP A 193 -2.10 1.49 7.75
CA ASP A 193 -1.44 1.75 9.04
C ASP A 193 0.07 1.91 8.83
N HIS A 194 0.49 3.14 8.61
CA HIS A 194 1.87 3.50 8.32
C HIS A 194 2.29 4.79 9.02
N THR A 195 3.56 4.88 9.40
CA THR A 195 4.18 6.10 9.92
C THR A 195 5.37 6.45 9.05
N SER A 196 5.20 7.38 8.11
CA SER A 196 6.26 7.82 7.20
C SER A 196 7.42 8.47 7.95
N LEU A 197 8.64 8.32 7.38
CA LEU A 197 9.83 9.05 7.84
C LEU A 197 9.71 10.55 7.58
N LYS A 198 9.07 10.92 6.48
CA LYS A 198 8.88 12.32 6.04
C LYS A 198 7.49 12.48 5.40
N PRO A 199 6.41 12.62 6.20
CA PRO A 199 5.07 12.81 5.66
C PRO A 199 4.96 14.04 4.77
N GLU A 200 4.18 13.95 3.72
CA GLU A 200 3.90 15.07 2.80
C GLU A 200 3.22 16.23 3.54
N LYS A 201 3.69 17.47 3.29
CA LYS A 201 3.21 18.66 3.99
C LYS A 201 1.72 18.94 3.74
N PHE A 202 1.23 18.72 2.51
CA PHE A 202 -0.17 18.93 2.19
C PHE A 202 -1.08 17.94 2.92
N ALA A 203 -0.63 16.70 3.06
CA ALA A 203 -1.34 15.67 3.80
C ALA A 203 -1.52 16.07 5.27
N LEU A 204 -0.48 16.64 5.89
CA LEU A 204 -0.56 17.16 7.27
C LEU A 204 -1.62 18.26 7.42
N GLN A 205 -1.80 19.14 6.42
CA GLN A 205 -2.82 20.20 6.45
C GLN A 205 -4.24 19.64 6.27
N ALA A 206 -4.40 18.60 5.46
CA ALA A 206 -5.69 17.95 5.24
C ALA A 206 -6.22 17.23 6.49
N TYR A 207 -5.32 16.78 7.38
CA TYR A 207 -5.64 15.94 8.53
C TYR A 207 -5.91 16.65 9.86
N ASN A 208 -6.15 17.94 9.89
CA ASN A 208 -6.48 18.66 11.13
C ASN A 208 -7.80 18.24 11.81
N LEU A 209 -8.43 17.15 11.36
CA LEU A 209 -9.65 16.56 11.93
C LEU A 209 -9.49 15.03 11.98
N PRO A 210 -10.14 14.31 12.90
CA PRO A 210 -10.22 12.85 12.89
C PRO A 210 -11.03 12.42 11.65
N SER A 211 -10.38 12.20 10.54
CA SER A 211 -11.01 12.05 9.24
C SER A 211 -10.30 11.02 8.43
N LEU A 212 -11.09 10.28 7.71
CA LEU A 212 -10.66 9.22 6.82
C LEU A 212 -10.47 9.79 5.41
N LEU A 213 -9.26 9.73 4.88
CA LEU A 213 -8.97 10.13 3.50
C LEU A 213 -9.01 8.95 2.56
N ILE A 214 -9.46 9.20 1.35
CA ILE A 214 -9.49 8.24 0.24
C ILE A 214 -8.54 8.77 -0.83
N GLY A 215 -7.44 8.04 -1.06
CA GLY A 215 -6.54 8.34 -2.17
C GLY A 215 -7.05 7.71 -3.46
N LEU A 216 -6.97 8.43 -4.56
CA LEU A 216 -7.28 7.97 -5.90
C LEU A 216 -6.03 8.12 -6.77
N THR A 217 -5.85 7.18 -7.69
CA THR A 217 -4.79 7.23 -8.66
C THR A 217 -5.32 6.75 -10.01
N ASN A 218 -5.22 7.58 -11.04
CA ASN A 218 -5.30 7.13 -12.43
C ASN A 218 -3.92 6.67 -12.85
N LEU A 219 -3.76 5.39 -13.09
CA LEU A 219 -2.57 4.83 -13.70
C LEU A 219 -2.66 4.98 -15.21
N LEU A 220 -2.41 6.17 -15.74
CA LEU A 220 -1.96 6.29 -17.11
C LEU A 220 -0.57 5.67 -17.17
N LEU A 221 -0.48 4.49 -17.82
CA LEU A 221 0.74 3.80 -18.25
C LEU A 221 2.05 4.48 -17.80
N LEU A 222 2.47 4.26 -16.58
CA LEU A 222 3.86 4.42 -16.24
C LEU A 222 4.60 3.40 -17.10
N ASP A 223 5.52 3.91 -17.90
CA ASP A 223 6.43 3.14 -18.75
C ASP A 223 7.23 2.15 -17.87
N CYS A 224 6.59 1.06 -17.48
CA CYS A 224 7.18 -0.05 -16.72
C CYS A 224 8.18 -0.84 -17.57
N SER A 225 8.38 -0.45 -18.84
CA SER A 225 9.31 -1.13 -19.76
C SER A 225 10.77 -1.00 -19.33
N GLN A 226 11.17 0.05 -18.63
CA GLN A 226 12.57 0.25 -18.27
C GLN A 226 13.02 -0.54 -17.02
N ASP A 227 12.14 -0.78 -16.06
CA ASP A 227 12.51 -1.53 -14.85
C ASP A 227 12.40 -3.06 -15.01
N LEU A 228 11.59 -3.54 -15.96
CA LEU A 228 11.46 -4.97 -16.25
C LEU A 228 12.60 -5.50 -17.13
N GLU A 229 13.18 -4.69 -18.01
CA GLU A 229 14.36 -5.09 -18.80
C GLU A 229 15.63 -5.23 -17.93
N GLN A 230 15.80 -4.42 -16.90
CA GLN A 230 16.97 -4.53 -16.03
C GLN A 230 16.92 -5.77 -15.13
N SER A 231 15.76 -6.27 -14.76
CA SER A 231 15.65 -7.49 -13.95
C SER A 231 15.84 -8.76 -14.77
N HIS A 232 15.51 -8.75 -16.07
CA HIS A 232 15.71 -9.89 -16.97
C HIS A 232 17.15 -10.06 -17.44
N LEU A 233 17.92 -8.96 -17.56
CA LEU A 233 19.32 -9.03 -17.99
C LEU A 233 20.24 -9.60 -16.89
N HIS A 234 19.85 -9.53 -15.63
CA HIS A 234 20.63 -10.11 -14.51
C HIS A 234 20.41 -11.63 -14.35
N HIS A 235 19.35 -12.21 -14.94
CA HIS A 235 19.08 -13.66 -14.86
C HIS A 235 19.64 -14.48 -16.02
N GLN A 236 20.18 -13.84 -17.06
CA GLN A 236 20.80 -14.56 -18.22
C GLN A 236 22.33 -14.58 -18.18
N GLN A 237 22.97 -14.08 -17.12
CA GLN A 237 24.44 -14.11 -16.98
C GLN A 237 24.94 -14.93 -15.77
N GLN A 238 24.16 -15.90 -15.30
CA GLN A 238 24.64 -16.91 -14.36
C GLN A 238 24.56 -18.29 -14.93
#